data_d7a29c412790cf3cf880733f6833e6b8
#
_entry.id   d7a29c412790cf3cf880733f6833e6b8
#
_cell.length_a   1.000
_cell.length_b   1.000
_cell.length_c   1.000
_cell.angle_alpha   90.00
_cell.angle_beta   90.00
_cell.angle_gamma   90.00
#
_symmetry.space_group_name_H-M   'P 1'
#
loop_
_entity.id
_entity.type
_entity.pdbx_description
1 polymer ?
#
loop_
_entity_poly.entity_id
_entity_poly.type
_entity_poly.pdbx_seq_one_letter_code
_entity_poly.pdbx_strand_id
1 'polypeptide(L)'
;MQTDLIERTPEAYPYPLLIKSLLVSSLATTPDQEIVYRELRRHSYRDFYERVCRLAAALEALGVKRGDTVAIMDWDSHRYLEAFFAVPMMGAV
;
A
#
# COMPACT_ATOMS: atom_id res chain seq x y z
N MET A 1 -7.16 -13.63 -22.70
CA MET A 1 -5.72 -13.29 -22.86
C MET A 1 -4.90 -14.37 -22.18
N GLN A 2 -4.04 -15.02 -22.92
CA GLN A 2 -3.14 -16.02 -22.37
C GLN A 2 -1.94 -15.28 -21.76
N THR A 3 -1.69 -15.50 -20.50
CA THR A 3 -0.54 -14.90 -19.81
C THR A 3 0.58 -15.94 -19.82
N ASP A 4 1.70 -15.61 -20.46
CA ASP A 4 2.89 -16.45 -20.41
C ASP A 4 3.50 -16.31 -19.02
N LEU A 5 3.32 -17.32 -18.20
CA LEU A 5 3.93 -17.38 -16.88
C LEU A 5 5.38 -17.85 -17.02
N ILE A 6 6.28 -17.08 -16.45
CA ILE A 6 7.67 -17.47 -16.32
C ILE A 6 7.76 -18.55 -15.25
N GLU A 7 8.28 -19.70 -15.62
CA GLU A 7 8.48 -20.80 -14.68
C GLU A 7 9.51 -20.42 -13.61
N ARG A 8 9.21 -20.85 -12.40
CA ARG A 8 10.11 -20.62 -11.27
C ARG A 8 11.33 -21.50 -11.37
N THR A 9 12.51 -20.91 -11.19
CA THR A 9 13.76 -21.69 -11.16
C THR A 9 13.92 -22.39 -9.80
N PRO A 10 14.66 -23.52 -9.76
CA PRO A 10 14.90 -24.24 -8.49
C PRO A 10 15.58 -23.39 -7.40
N GLU A 11 16.40 -22.42 -7.83
CA GLU A 11 17.13 -21.52 -6.93
C GLU A 11 16.32 -20.30 -6.47
N ALA A 12 15.12 -20.13 -6.99
CA ALA A 12 14.28 -18.99 -6.63
C ALA A 12 13.86 -19.06 -5.16
N TYR A 13 14.14 -18.00 -4.42
CA TYR A 13 13.71 -17.91 -3.02
C TYR A 13 12.19 -17.75 -2.93
N PRO A 14 11.49 -18.60 -2.14
CA PRO A 14 10.02 -18.57 -2.08
C PRO A 14 9.50 -17.45 -1.18
N TYR A 15 9.74 -16.21 -1.56
CA TYR A 15 9.30 -15.05 -0.80
C TYR A 15 8.15 -14.34 -1.56
N PRO A 16 6.99 -14.15 -0.93
CA PRO A 16 5.88 -13.43 -1.56
C PRO A 16 6.22 -11.93 -1.68
N LEU A 17 6.14 -11.40 -2.90
CA LEU A 17 6.39 -9.99 -3.18
C LEU A 17 5.09 -9.19 -2.94
N LEU A 18 4.83 -8.87 -1.69
CA LEU A 18 3.66 -8.11 -1.27
C LEU A 18 4.05 -6.68 -0.89
N ILE A 19 3.29 -5.70 -1.37
CA ILE A 19 3.46 -4.29 -1.01
C ILE A 19 3.34 -4.11 0.52
N LYS A 20 2.45 -4.84 1.15
CA LYS A 20 2.29 -4.88 2.61
C LYS A 20 3.61 -5.10 3.35
N SER A 21 4.49 -5.94 2.82
CA SER A 21 5.75 -6.27 3.47
C SER A 21 6.67 -5.06 3.62
N LEU A 22 6.63 -4.12 2.68
CA LEU A 22 7.39 -2.88 2.75
C LEU A 22 6.96 -2.04 3.95
N LEU A 23 5.66 -1.90 4.14
CA LEU A 23 5.10 -1.11 5.24
C LEU A 23 5.34 -1.77 6.59
N VAL A 24 5.09 -3.06 6.70
CA VAL A 24 5.26 -3.82 7.95
C VAL A 24 6.72 -3.80 8.41
N SER A 25 7.66 -3.95 7.48
CA SER A 25 9.10 -3.86 7.79
C SER A 25 9.48 -2.49 8.32
N SER A 26 8.99 -1.42 7.68
CA SER A 26 9.25 -0.05 8.09
C SER A 26 8.69 0.25 9.48
N LEU A 27 7.50 -0.25 9.79
CA LEU A 27 6.88 -0.11 11.11
C LEU A 27 7.70 -0.81 12.20
N ALA A 28 8.25 -1.98 11.90
CA ALA A 28 9.02 -2.76 12.87
C ALA A 28 10.37 -2.11 13.19
N THR A 29 10.99 -1.47 12.20
CA THR A 29 12.34 -0.91 12.34
C THR A 29 12.37 0.57 12.69
N THR A 30 11.51 1.38 12.08
CA THR A 30 11.52 2.84 12.22
C THR A 30 10.10 3.42 12.32
N PRO A 31 9.33 3.05 13.36
CA PRO A 31 7.92 3.46 13.46
C PRO A 31 7.73 4.98 13.61
N ASP A 32 8.74 5.68 14.11
CA ASP A 32 8.68 7.11 14.37
C ASP A 32 9.29 7.97 13.24
N GLN A 33 9.73 7.32 12.15
CA GLN A 33 10.19 8.04 10.96
C GLN A 33 9.05 8.86 10.39
N GLU A 34 9.32 10.12 10.07
CA GLU A 34 8.30 11.04 9.58
C GLU A 34 8.18 11.03 8.05
N ILE A 35 6.94 11.15 7.59
CA ILE A 35 6.58 11.48 6.22
C ILE A 35 6.11 12.93 6.25
N VAL A 36 6.74 13.76 5.45
CA VAL A 36 6.45 15.20 5.40
C VAL A 36 5.90 15.57 4.03
N TYR A 37 4.72 16.14 4.01
CA TYR A 37 4.13 16.70 2.80
C TYR A 37 4.14 18.23 2.92
N ARG A 38 5.09 18.86 2.24
CA ARG A 38 5.35 20.30 2.32
C ARG A 38 5.47 20.74 3.79
N GLU A 39 4.89 21.87 4.16
CA GLU A 39 4.79 22.32 5.56
C GLU A 39 3.38 22.08 6.13
N LEU A 40 2.56 21.32 5.41
CA LEU A 40 1.14 21.15 5.72
C LEU A 40 0.84 19.93 6.59
N ARG A 41 1.56 18.85 6.38
CA ARG A 41 1.31 17.58 7.05
C ARG A 41 2.61 16.88 7.42
N ARG A 42 2.62 16.29 8.60
CA ARG A 42 3.74 15.54 9.13
C ARG A 42 3.18 14.33 9.89
N HIS A 43 3.49 13.14 9.41
CA HIS A 43 3.01 11.88 9.99
C HIS A 43 4.19 10.95 10.25
N SER A 44 4.17 10.24 11.39
CA SER A 44 5.07 9.10 11.60
C SER A 44 4.61 7.92 10.73
N TYR A 45 5.48 6.92 10.55
CA TYR A 45 5.09 5.68 9.86
C TYR A 45 3.94 4.97 10.59
N ARG A 46 3.89 5.09 11.91
CA ARG A 46 2.79 4.56 12.71
C ARG A 46 1.47 5.25 12.38
N ASP A 47 1.46 6.57 12.33
CA ASP A 47 0.28 7.35 11.92
C ASP A 47 -0.11 7.03 10.49
N PHE A 48 0.87 6.91 9.60
CA PHE A 48 0.66 6.56 8.20
C PHE A 48 -0.04 5.20 8.06
N TYR A 49 0.42 4.19 8.80
CA TYR A 49 -0.21 2.88 8.80
C TYR A 49 -1.68 2.94 9.24
N GLU A 50 -1.95 3.68 10.31
CA GLU A 50 -3.32 3.88 10.80
C GLU A 50 -4.21 4.51 9.74
N ARG A 51 -3.69 5.52 9.04
CA ARG A 51 -4.40 6.19 7.95
C ARG A 51 -4.62 5.27 6.76
N VAL A 52 -3.65 4.44 6.42
CA VAL A 52 -3.78 3.42 5.36
C VAL A 52 -4.91 2.44 5.71
N CYS A 53 -4.97 1.97 6.94
CA CYS A 53 -6.04 1.08 7.38
C CYS A 53 -7.41 1.74 7.33
N ARG A 54 -7.51 3.01 7.70
CA ARG A 54 -8.76 3.79 7.63
C ARG A 54 -9.21 3.98 6.19
N LEU A 55 -8.28 4.27 5.29
CA LEU A 55 -8.59 4.42 3.87
C LEU A 55 -9.10 3.11 3.27
N ALA A 56 -8.45 1.98 3.58
CA ALA A 56 -8.90 0.67 3.15
C ALA A 56 -10.31 0.35 3.65
N ALA A 57 -10.59 0.65 4.92
CA ALA A 57 -11.91 0.47 5.50
C ALA A 57 -12.97 1.35 4.83
N ALA A 58 -12.63 2.59 4.52
CA ALA A 58 -13.53 3.51 3.82
C ALA A 58 -13.84 3.03 2.39
N LEU A 59 -12.84 2.55 1.66
CA LEU A 59 -13.02 2.00 0.31
C LEU A 59 -13.89 0.74 0.35
N GLU A 60 -13.67 -0.13 1.33
CA GLU A 60 -14.52 -1.31 1.52
C GLU A 60 -15.97 -0.93 1.79
N ALA A 61 -16.20 0.07 2.62
CA ALA A 61 -17.54 0.58 2.91
C ALA A 61 -18.22 1.17 1.67
N LEU A 62 -17.45 1.70 0.72
CA LEU A 62 -17.94 2.18 -0.57
C LEU A 62 -18.20 1.06 -1.58
N GLY A 63 -17.87 -0.18 -1.24
CA GLY A 63 -18.12 -1.35 -2.09
C GLY A 63 -16.93 -1.83 -2.89
N VAL A 64 -15.73 -1.33 -2.66
CA VAL A 64 -14.52 -1.82 -3.31
C VAL A 64 -14.18 -3.19 -2.79
N LYS A 65 -14.00 -4.15 -3.69
CA LYS A 65 -13.70 -5.54 -3.38
C LYS A 65 -12.39 -5.95 -4.01
N ARG A 66 -11.89 -7.10 -3.58
CA ARG A 66 -10.71 -7.72 -4.17
C ARG A 66 -10.86 -7.86 -5.69
N GLY A 67 -9.85 -7.42 -6.42
CA GLY A 67 -9.82 -7.45 -7.88
C GLY A 67 -10.42 -6.23 -8.56
N ASP A 68 -11.10 -5.35 -7.81
CA ASP A 68 -11.63 -4.11 -8.36
C ASP A 68 -10.52 -3.13 -8.71
N THR A 69 -10.77 -2.29 -9.69
CA THR A 69 -9.84 -1.23 -10.09
C THR A 69 -10.22 0.08 -9.44
N VAL A 70 -9.27 0.71 -8.79
CA VAL A 70 -9.43 2.04 -8.17
C VAL A 70 -8.52 3.03 -8.89
N ALA A 71 -9.12 4.05 -9.50
CA ALA A 71 -8.38 5.12 -10.15
C ALA A 71 -8.13 6.25 -9.14
N ILE A 72 -6.90 6.73 -9.10
CA ILE A 72 -6.48 7.79 -8.19
C ILE A 72 -5.88 8.92 -9.00
N MET A 73 -6.34 10.14 -8.74
CA MET A 73 -5.81 11.34 -9.36
C MET A 73 -5.57 12.39 -8.29
N ASP A 74 -4.32 12.72 -8.06
CA ASP A 74 -3.90 13.71 -7.07
C ASP A 74 -2.51 14.25 -7.45
N TRP A 75 -2.15 15.37 -6.88
CA TRP A 75 -0.77 15.83 -6.83
C TRP A 75 -0.03 14.97 -5.80
N ASP A 76 1.24 14.68 -5.99
CA ASP A 76 2.07 13.83 -5.12
C ASP A 76 1.95 14.17 -3.62
N SER A 77 0.78 13.91 -3.04
CA SER A 77 0.45 14.22 -1.67
C SER A 77 0.60 13.00 -0.75
N HIS A 78 0.52 13.25 0.54
CA HIS A 78 0.46 12.18 1.55
C HIS A 78 -0.74 11.24 1.32
N ARG A 79 -1.86 11.75 0.79
CA ARG A 79 -3.05 10.96 0.45
C ARG A 79 -2.79 10.01 -0.71
N TYR A 80 -2.04 10.47 -1.71
CA TYR A 80 -1.65 9.65 -2.84
C TYR A 80 -0.77 8.48 -2.39
N LEU A 81 0.19 8.76 -1.51
CA LEU A 81 1.04 7.74 -0.91
C LEU A 81 0.23 6.72 -0.09
N GLU A 82 -0.73 7.17 0.70
CA GLU A 82 -1.62 6.29 1.46
C GLU A 82 -2.38 5.33 0.53
N ALA A 83 -2.85 5.82 -0.60
CA ALA A 83 -3.57 5.02 -1.57
C ALA A 83 -2.68 3.96 -2.24
N PHE A 84 -1.39 4.23 -2.46
CA PHE A 84 -0.44 3.26 -2.98
C PHE A 84 -0.31 2.02 -2.10
N PHE A 85 -0.58 2.14 -0.81
CA PHE A 85 -0.57 1.02 0.12
C PHE A 85 -1.98 0.46 0.36
N ALA A 86 -2.96 1.31 0.60
CA ALA A 86 -4.32 0.88 0.95
C ALA A 86 -4.97 0.04 -0.16
N VAL A 87 -4.89 0.48 -1.40
CA VAL A 87 -5.54 -0.19 -2.54
C VAL A 87 -4.95 -1.59 -2.77
N PRO A 88 -3.62 -1.77 -2.93
CA PRO A 88 -3.06 -3.11 -3.11
C PRO A 88 -3.22 -3.99 -1.87
N MET A 89 -3.12 -3.43 -0.68
CA MET A 89 -3.22 -4.20 0.57
C MET A 89 -4.61 -4.80 0.80
N MET A 90 -5.65 -4.19 0.26
CA MET A 90 -7.01 -4.76 0.31
C MET A 90 -7.30 -5.70 -0.87
N GLY A 91 -6.34 -5.91 -1.75
CA GLY A 91 -6.47 -6.80 -2.92
C GLY A 91 -7.08 -6.14 -4.14
N ALA A 92 -7.26 -4.83 -4.15
CA ALA A 92 -7.70 -4.07 -5.32
C ALA A 92 -6.50 -3.67 -6.21
N VAL A 93 -6.79 -3.17 -7.38
CA VAL A 93 -5.80 -2.79 -8.39
C VAL A 93 -5.81 -1.27 -8.59
#